data_f7e52dbdb264e2cfaa0f7794a01e0be0
#
_entry.id   f7e52dbdb264e2cfaa0f7794a01e0be0
#
_cell.length_a   1.000
_cell.length_b   1.000
_cell.length_c   1.000
_cell.angle_alpha   90.00
_cell.angle_beta   90.00
_cell.angle_gamma   90.00
#
_symmetry.space_group_name_H-M   'P 1'
#
loop_
_entity.id
_entity.type
_entity.pdbx_description
1 polymer ?
#
loop_
_entity_poly.entity_id
_entity_poly.type
_entity_poly.pdbx_seq_one_letter_code
_entity_poly.pdbx_strand_id
1 'polypeptide(L)'
;MDCKYIFLDIDGTLVDFQGKLADSALEALKTAKSNGHKLFVCTGRQRSQIYPWLLEKVDFDGAVCSSGAYVMADGECIAQHCFSKEYITFLSDYFTAAHTPYCVQTEHTLMLEKWCGDAIVEHYLADGIDRGKIDSLFGMTKIVESVPELTVAEKLIYYGAPKGLSDVAADLGDRFSVVRYSFGSMGDRCGEVTDSRYTKATGMAEILRRFDAPRSATIAFGDGDNDLEMMDFASFGVAMGNGTQALRAAADMVTDDINSNGLYNAFKKLGLI
;
A
#
# COMPACT_ATOMS: atom_id res chain seq x y z
N MET A 1 0.48 -30.86 -1.10
CA MET A 1 0.61 -29.77 -0.08
C MET A 1 -0.74 -29.09 0.08
N ASP A 2 -1.05 -28.61 1.28
CA ASP A 2 -2.27 -27.82 1.45
C ASP A 2 -2.13 -26.45 0.76
N CYS A 3 -3.20 -25.98 0.13
CA CYS A 3 -3.23 -24.68 -0.51
C CYS A 3 -2.91 -23.57 0.50
N LYS A 4 -1.96 -22.70 0.20
CA LYS A 4 -1.65 -21.50 0.96
C LYS A 4 -2.15 -20.27 0.23
N TYR A 5 -2.58 -19.27 1.01
CA TYR A 5 -3.00 -17.94 0.57
C TYR A 5 -1.87 -16.98 0.92
N ILE A 6 -1.10 -16.59 -0.09
CA ILE A 6 0.16 -15.86 0.07
C ILE A 6 -0.07 -14.40 -0.29
N PHE A 7 0.07 -13.52 0.70
CA PHE A 7 -0.09 -12.07 0.57
C PHE A 7 1.27 -11.41 0.51
N LEU A 8 1.49 -10.59 -0.50
CA LEU A 8 2.79 -10.02 -0.84
C LEU A 8 2.67 -8.51 -0.99
N ASP A 9 3.43 -7.74 -0.21
CA ASP A 9 3.60 -6.33 -0.51
C ASP A 9 4.39 -6.15 -1.80
N ILE A 10 4.33 -4.93 -2.39
CA ILE A 10 5.01 -4.64 -3.66
C ILE A 10 6.40 -4.05 -3.40
N ASP A 11 6.44 -2.87 -2.80
CA ASP A 11 7.62 -2.02 -2.76
C ASP A 11 8.58 -2.45 -1.66
N GLY A 12 9.75 -2.97 -2.02
CA GLY A 12 10.71 -3.55 -1.08
C GLY A 12 10.47 -5.04 -0.79
N THR A 13 9.40 -5.64 -1.30
CA THR A 13 9.06 -7.06 -1.13
C THR A 13 9.06 -7.81 -2.46
N LEU A 14 8.16 -7.46 -3.38
CA LEU A 14 8.13 -8.01 -4.75
C LEU A 14 9.06 -7.25 -5.68
N VAL A 15 9.07 -5.93 -5.58
CA VAL A 15 9.75 -5.01 -6.47
C VAL A 15 10.74 -4.19 -5.67
N ASP A 16 11.99 -4.16 -6.11
CA ASP A 16 13.03 -3.36 -5.47
C ASP A 16 12.83 -1.84 -5.70
N PHE A 17 13.59 -1.02 -5.00
CA PHE A 17 13.49 0.44 -5.10
C PHE A 17 13.99 1.01 -6.45
N GLN A 18 14.48 0.16 -7.37
CA GLN A 18 14.76 0.48 -8.75
C GLN A 18 13.63 0.08 -9.70
N GLY A 19 12.54 -0.48 -9.17
CA GLY A 19 11.37 -0.90 -9.95
C GLY A 19 11.54 -2.27 -10.63
N LYS A 20 12.39 -3.16 -10.10
CA LYS A 20 12.70 -4.46 -10.67
C LYS A 20 12.21 -5.62 -9.81
N LEU A 21 11.57 -6.60 -10.44
CA LEU A 21 11.31 -7.93 -9.88
C LEU A 21 12.49 -8.86 -10.22
N ALA A 22 13.10 -9.48 -9.22
CA ALA A 22 14.19 -10.44 -9.44
C ALA A 22 13.68 -11.69 -10.19
N ASP A 23 14.50 -12.24 -11.09
CA ASP A 23 14.14 -13.45 -11.85
C ASP A 23 13.88 -14.65 -10.94
N SER A 24 14.62 -14.78 -9.85
CA SER A 24 14.40 -15.81 -8.84
C SER A 24 13.04 -15.64 -8.12
N ALA A 25 12.63 -14.40 -7.82
CA ALA A 25 11.32 -14.14 -7.24
C ALA A 25 10.20 -14.50 -8.21
N LEU A 26 10.34 -14.16 -9.49
CA LEU A 26 9.39 -14.53 -10.53
C LEU A 26 9.27 -16.06 -10.67
N GLU A 27 10.39 -16.79 -10.63
CA GLU A 27 10.41 -18.26 -10.66
C GLU A 27 9.67 -18.83 -9.44
N ALA A 28 9.95 -18.32 -8.23
CA ALA A 28 9.29 -18.77 -7.01
C ALA A 28 7.77 -18.56 -7.07
N LEU A 29 7.32 -17.39 -7.50
CA LEU A 29 5.89 -17.09 -7.62
C LEU A 29 5.18 -18.02 -8.60
N LYS A 30 5.77 -18.24 -9.79
CA LYS A 30 5.21 -19.16 -10.80
C LYS A 30 5.17 -20.61 -10.31
N THR A 31 6.23 -21.06 -9.62
CA THR A 31 6.29 -22.42 -9.07
C THR A 31 5.26 -22.61 -7.97
N ALA A 32 5.16 -21.66 -7.02
CA ALA A 32 4.14 -21.73 -5.97
C ALA A 32 2.72 -21.76 -6.54
N LYS A 33 2.44 -20.95 -7.58
CA LYS A 33 1.16 -20.98 -8.29
C LYS A 33 0.90 -22.35 -8.91
N SER A 34 1.91 -22.95 -9.56
CA SER A 34 1.79 -24.30 -10.16
C SER A 34 1.62 -25.41 -9.12
N ASN A 35 2.10 -25.21 -7.89
CA ASN A 35 1.89 -26.08 -6.74
C ASN A 35 0.48 -25.94 -6.11
N GLY A 36 -0.37 -25.06 -6.65
CA GLY A 36 -1.75 -24.84 -6.22
C GLY A 36 -1.91 -23.82 -5.11
N HIS A 37 -0.90 -23.03 -4.80
CA HIS A 37 -1.03 -21.91 -3.88
C HIS A 37 -1.68 -20.69 -4.56
N LYS A 38 -2.33 -19.83 -3.78
CA LYS A 38 -2.95 -18.60 -4.24
C LYS A 38 -2.10 -17.39 -3.87
N LEU A 39 -1.90 -16.49 -4.85
CA LEU A 39 -1.05 -15.33 -4.71
C LEU A 39 -1.88 -14.04 -4.74
N PHE A 40 -1.66 -13.17 -3.77
CA PHE A 40 -2.35 -11.89 -3.65
C PHE A 40 -1.34 -10.76 -3.45
N VAL A 41 -1.52 -9.69 -4.19
CA VAL A 41 -0.86 -8.41 -3.87
C VAL A 41 -1.52 -7.83 -2.62
N CYS A 42 -0.73 -7.21 -1.71
CA CYS A 42 -1.26 -6.53 -0.53
C CYS A 42 -0.48 -5.22 -0.29
N THR A 43 -0.98 -4.11 -0.84
CA THR A 43 -0.20 -2.88 -1.01
C THR A 43 -0.93 -1.61 -0.57
N GLY A 44 -0.16 -0.56 -0.21
CA GLY A 44 -0.67 0.79 -0.04
C GLY A 44 -1.01 1.50 -1.36
N ARG A 45 -0.54 0.97 -2.49
CA ARG A 45 -0.83 1.54 -3.81
C ARG A 45 -2.31 1.41 -4.15
N GLN A 46 -2.86 2.39 -4.89
CA GLN A 46 -4.16 2.22 -5.54
C GLN A 46 -4.05 1.19 -6.68
N ARG A 47 -5.17 0.61 -7.06
CA ARG A 47 -5.22 -0.43 -8.11
C ARG A 47 -4.52 0.00 -9.41
N SER A 48 -4.75 1.21 -9.89
CA SER A 48 -4.15 1.72 -11.12
C SER A 48 -2.65 2.00 -11.03
N GLN A 49 -2.07 2.02 -9.83
CA GLN A 49 -0.64 2.19 -9.59
C GLN A 49 0.13 0.87 -9.42
N ILE A 50 -0.56 -0.27 -9.42
CA ILE A 50 0.13 -1.56 -9.54
C ILE A 50 0.76 -1.62 -10.93
N TYR A 51 2.01 -1.98 -10.99
CA TYR A 51 2.76 -2.04 -12.25
C TYR A 51 2.09 -3.00 -13.26
N PRO A 52 1.66 -2.53 -14.45
CA PRO A 52 1.04 -3.42 -15.44
C PRO A 52 1.92 -4.61 -15.81
N TRP A 53 3.23 -4.37 -15.96
CA TRP A 53 4.20 -5.42 -16.26
C TRP A 53 4.30 -6.50 -15.16
N LEU A 54 4.01 -6.16 -13.89
CA LEU A 54 4.00 -7.13 -12.78
C LEU A 54 2.79 -8.06 -12.91
N LEU A 55 1.62 -7.48 -13.21
CA LEU A 55 0.38 -8.25 -13.46
C LEU A 55 0.46 -9.13 -14.71
N GLU A 56 1.22 -8.70 -15.74
CA GLU A 56 1.47 -9.50 -16.94
C GLU A 56 2.40 -10.68 -16.68
N LYS A 57 3.38 -10.53 -15.76
CA LYS A 57 4.37 -11.57 -15.46
C LYS A 57 3.89 -12.59 -14.45
N VAL A 58 3.03 -12.19 -13.51
CA VAL A 58 2.56 -13.03 -12.39
C VAL A 58 1.03 -13.03 -12.39
N ASP A 59 0.48 -14.24 -12.43
CA ASP A 59 -0.97 -14.50 -12.36
C ASP A 59 -1.42 -14.44 -10.89
N PHE A 60 -1.78 -13.24 -10.40
CA PHE A 60 -2.32 -13.07 -9.06
C PHE A 60 -3.81 -13.42 -9.01
N ASP A 61 -4.25 -14.08 -7.93
CA ASP A 61 -5.65 -14.42 -7.67
C ASP A 61 -6.48 -13.21 -7.21
N GLY A 62 -5.81 -12.15 -6.80
CA GLY A 62 -6.45 -10.90 -6.37
C GLY A 62 -5.46 -9.90 -5.76
N ALA A 63 -6.00 -8.83 -5.23
CA ALA A 63 -5.21 -7.76 -4.60
C ALA A 63 -5.98 -7.06 -3.47
N VAL A 64 -5.25 -6.67 -2.45
CA VAL A 64 -5.63 -5.71 -1.42
C VAL A 64 -4.87 -4.43 -1.74
N CYS A 65 -5.57 -3.39 -2.15
CA CYS A 65 -5.03 -2.10 -2.56
C CYS A 65 -5.42 -0.99 -1.59
N SER A 66 -4.81 0.19 -1.73
CA SER A 66 -5.12 1.36 -0.91
C SER A 66 -5.13 1.05 0.59
N SER A 67 -4.16 0.21 1.04
CA SER A 67 -4.05 -0.25 2.44
C SER A 67 -5.32 -0.94 2.97
N GLY A 68 -6.08 -1.64 2.12
CA GLY A 68 -7.30 -2.34 2.51
C GLY A 68 -8.59 -1.67 2.09
N ALA A 69 -8.54 -0.44 1.59
CA ALA A 69 -9.74 0.26 1.15
C ALA A 69 -10.33 -0.28 -0.17
N TYR A 70 -9.54 -0.97 -0.98
CA TYR A 70 -10.00 -1.61 -2.20
C TYR A 70 -9.50 -3.05 -2.27
N VAL A 71 -10.42 -4.00 -2.42
CA VAL A 71 -10.11 -5.43 -2.45
C VAL A 71 -10.71 -6.07 -3.69
N MET A 72 -9.89 -6.82 -4.41
CA MET A 72 -10.33 -7.57 -5.60
C MET A 72 -9.90 -9.03 -5.53
N ALA A 73 -10.72 -9.91 -6.08
CA ALA A 73 -10.44 -11.33 -6.22
C ALA A 73 -11.11 -11.86 -7.50
N ASP A 74 -10.48 -12.82 -8.16
CA ASP A 74 -10.97 -13.43 -9.40
C ASP A 74 -11.33 -12.39 -10.48
N GLY A 75 -10.65 -11.24 -10.52
CA GLY A 75 -10.88 -10.15 -11.46
C GLY A 75 -12.03 -9.20 -11.09
N GLU A 76 -12.73 -9.43 -9.97
CA GLU A 76 -13.86 -8.62 -9.50
C GLU A 76 -13.48 -7.79 -8.26
N CYS A 77 -14.05 -6.59 -8.14
CA CYS A 77 -14.03 -5.83 -6.89
C CYS A 77 -14.99 -6.51 -5.90
N ILE A 78 -14.47 -6.99 -4.77
CA ILE A 78 -15.25 -7.65 -3.73
C ILE A 78 -15.52 -6.75 -2.52
N ALA A 79 -14.71 -5.70 -2.33
CA ALA A 79 -14.94 -4.67 -1.33
C ALA A 79 -14.29 -3.34 -1.76
N GLN A 80 -14.99 -2.24 -1.53
CA GLN A 80 -14.47 -0.89 -1.71
C GLN A 80 -14.97 0.01 -0.58
N HIS A 81 -14.05 0.67 0.10
CA HIS A 81 -14.29 1.48 1.28
C HIS A 81 -13.78 2.90 1.03
N CYS A 82 -14.70 3.83 0.83
CA CYS A 82 -14.39 5.24 0.68
C CYS A 82 -14.66 5.98 1.98
N PHE A 83 -13.99 7.10 2.18
CA PHE A 83 -14.32 8.01 3.27
C PHE A 83 -15.78 8.43 3.20
N SER A 84 -16.44 8.48 4.36
CA SER A 84 -17.76 9.11 4.45
C SER A 84 -17.66 10.61 4.13
N LYS A 85 -18.79 11.22 3.77
CA LYS A 85 -18.87 12.68 3.56
C LYS A 85 -18.36 13.46 4.78
N GLU A 86 -18.67 12.99 5.99
CA GLU A 86 -18.19 13.57 7.24
C GLU A 86 -16.66 13.50 7.33
N TYR A 87 -16.06 12.34 7.04
CA TYR A 87 -14.62 12.13 7.14
C TYR A 87 -13.84 12.97 6.13
N ILE A 88 -14.28 12.97 4.87
CA ILE A 88 -13.56 13.74 3.85
C ILE A 88 -13.68 15.26 4.08
N THR A 89 -14.84 15.75 4.57
CA THR A 89 -15.00 17.14 4.94
C THR A 89 -14.10 17.50 6.11
N PHE A 90 -14.09 16.71 7.17
CA PHE A 90 -13.23 16.93 8.34
C PHE A 90 -11.74 16.97 7.96
N LEU A 91 -11.26 16.01 7.16
CA LEU A 91 -9.87 15.98 6.71
C LEU A 91 -9.53 17.18 5.84
N SER A 92 -10.41 17.54 4.90
CA SER A 92 -10.20 18.70 4.03
C SER A 92 -10.12 20.00 4.83
N ASP A 93 -11.03 20.19 5.77
CA ASP A 93 -11.04 21.38 6.65
C ASP A 93 -9.76 21.46 7.50
N TYR A 94 -9.33 20.32 8.09
CA TYR A 94 -8.12 20.24 8.90
C TYR A 94 -6.87 20.64 8.11
N PHE A 95 -6.64 20.06 6.95
CA PHE A 95 -5.45 20.34 6.14
C PHE A 95 -5.51 21.71 5.47
N THR A 96 -6.67 22.17 5.06
CA THR A 96 -6.85 23.52 4.51
C THR A 96 -6.58 24.60 5.58
N ALA A 97 -7.09 24.43 6.80
CA ALA A 97 -6.82 25.36 7.91
C ALA A 97 -5.33 25.41 8.28
N ALA A 98 -4.61 24.32 8.12
CA ALA A 98 -3.16 24.23 8.33
C ALA A 98 -2.33 24.69 7.11
N HIS A 99 -2.96 25.16 6.03
CA HIS A 99 -2.32 25.44 4.73
C HIS A 99 -1.43 24.29 4.24
N THR A 100 -1.84 23.06 4.51
CA THR A 100 -1.14 21.84 4.13
C THR A 100 -1.78 21.28 2.86
N PRO A 101 -1.06 21.25 1.72
CA PRO A 101 -1.59 20.69 0.49
C PRO A 101 -1.78 19.18 0.59
N TYR A 102 -2.84 18.69 -0.02
CA TYR A 102 -3.23 17.28 0.00
C TYR A 102 -3.88 16.85 -1.31
N CYS A 103 -3.90 15.55 -1.55
CA CYS A 103 -4.70 14.93 -2.58
C CYS A 103 -5.44 13.73 -2.01
N VAL A 104 -6.52 13.32 -2.67
CA VAL A 104 -7.21 12.07 -2.35
C VAL A 104 -6.95 11.04 -3.43
N GLN A 105 -6.75 9.82 -2.99
CA GLN A 105 -6.56 8.66 -3.83
C GLN A 105 -7.89 7.96 -4.04
N THR A 106 -8.16 7.60 -5.28
CA THR A 106 -9.32 6.79 -5.66
C THR A 106 -8.82 5.50 -6.33
N GLU A 107 -9.71 4.61 -6.72
CA GLU A 107 -9.34 3.40 -7.47
C GLU A 107 -8.48 3.69 -8.72
N HIS A 108 -8.76 4.80 -9.41
CA HIS A 108 -8.20 5.06 -10.74
C HIS A 108 -7.25 6.25 -10.82
N THR A 109 -7.36 7.21 -9.91
CA THR A 109 -6.62 8.48 -10.05
C THR A 109 -6.42 9.16 -8.71
N LEU A 110 -5.49 10.12 -8.68
CA LEU A 110 -5.40 11.12 -7.62
C LEU A 110 -6.29 12.30 -7.97
N MET A 111 -7.03 12.82 -6.99
CA MET A 111 -7.85 14.02 -7.14
C MET A 111 -7.44 15.07 -6.13
N LEU A 112 -7.37 16.33 -6.55
CA LEU A 112 -6.98 17.44 -5.69
C LEU A 112 -7.54 18.75 -6.22
N GLU A 113 -7.63 19.74 -5.36
CA GLU A 113 -7.94 21.11 -5.74
C GLU A 113 -6.72 21.81 -6.35
N LYS A 114 -6.96 22.80 -7.20
CA LYS A 114 -5.87 23.46 -7.93
C LYS A 114 -4.77 24.00 -7.01
N TRP A 115 -5.14 24.66 -5.91
CA TRP A 115 -4.16 25.21 -4.96
C TRP A 115 -3.26 24.14 -4.34
N CYS A 116 -3.80 22.96 -4.05
CA CYS A 116 -3.02 21.82 -3.59
C CYS A 116 -2.01 21.37 -4.64
N GLY A 117 -2.44 21.27 -5.90
CA GLY A 117 -1.56 20.90 -7.00
C GLY A 117 -0.40 21.87 -7.17
N ASP A 118 -0.69 23.15 -7.19
CA ASP A 118 0.33 24.20 -7.30
C ASP A 118 1.36 24.10 -6.14
N ALA A 119 0.88 23.97 -4.88
CA ALA A 119 1.73 23.87 -3.70
C ALA A 119 2.55 22.58 -3.65
N ILE A 120 2.00 21.43 -4.04
CA ILE A 120 2.73 20.16 -4.09
C ILE A 120 3.86 20.23 -5.13
N VAL A 121 3.61 20.82 -6.28
CA VAL A 121 4.65 21.05 -7.32
C VAL A 121 5.77 21.91 -6.77
N GLU A 122 5.46 23.01 -6.06
CA GLU A 122 6.45 23.87 -5.43
C GLU A 122 7.31 23.11 -4.40
N HIS A 123 6.69 22.26 -3.56
CA HIS A 123 7.41 21.42 -2.62
C HIS A 123 8.39 20.47 -3.30
N TYR A 124 7.96 19.76 -4.35
CA TYR A 124 8.82 18.83 -5.08
C TYR A 124 9.99 19.55 -5.77
N LEU A 125 9.75 20.74 -6.35
CA LEU A 125 10.81 21.54 -6.96
C LEU A 125 11.80 22.04 -5.91
N ALA A 126 11.33 22.44 -4.71
CA ALA A 126 12.19 22.87 -3.61
C ALA A 126 13.09 21.72 -3.09
N ASP A 127 12.58 20.47 -3.14
CA ASP A 127 13.34 19.27 -2.82
C ASP A 127 14.28 18.81 -3.95
N GLY A 128 14.36 19.56 -5.03
CA GLY A 128 15.24 19.26 -6.17
C GLY A 128 14.73 18.13 -7.08
N ILE A 129 13.45 17.80 -7.01
CA ILE A 129 12.84 16.82 -7.91
C ILE A 129 12.70 17.44 -9.30
N ASP A 130 13.16 16.72 -10.30
CA ASP A 130 13.08 17.16 -11.70
C ASP A 130 11.63 17.32 -12.18
N ARG A 131 11.35 18.38 -12.93
CA ARG A 131 10.01 18.69 -13.45
C ARG A 131 9.40 17.53 -14.24
N GLY A 132 10.18 16.82 -15.02
CA GLY A 132 9.67 15.68 -15.82
C GLY A 132 9.20 14.52 -14.92
N LYS A 133 9.88 14.29 -13.79
CA LYS A 133 9.39 13.33 -12.77
C LYS A 133 8.09 13.81 -12.11
N ILE A 134 7.99 15.09 -11.80
CA ILE A 134 6.76 15.67 -11.24
C ILE A 134 5.61 15.50 -12.22
N ASP A 135 5.79 15.87 -13.48
CA ASP A 135 4.76 15.74 -14.52
C ASP A 135 4.35 14.26 -14.73
N SER A 136 5.28 13.32 -14.58
CA SER A 136 4.98 11.89 -14.60
C SER A 136 4.16 11.44 -13.39
N LEU A 137 4.48 11.92 -12.18
CA LEU A 137 3.73 11.60 -10.96
C LEU A 137 2.30 12.16 -11.02
N PHE A 138 2.15 13.36 -11.59
CA PHE A 138 0.85 14.04 -11.74
C PHE A 138 0.09 13.65 -13.01
N GLY A 139 0.67 12.86 -13.91
CA GLY A 139 0.03 12.48 -15.19
C GLY A 139 -1.30 11.72 -15.05
N MET A 140 -1.54 11.15 -13.87
CA MET A 140 -2.82 10.50 -13.51
C MET A 140 -3.66 11.34 -12.54
N THR A 141 -3.34 12.62 -12.36
CA THR A 141 -4.00 13.49 -11.38
C THR A 141 -5.13 14.28 -12.04
N LYS A 142 -6.27 14.39 -11.37
CA LYS A 142 -7.42 15.16 -11.79
C LYS A 142 -7.65 16.34 -10.86
N ILE A 143 -7.68 17.54 -11.43
CA ILE A 143 -8.09 18.76 -10.70
C ILE A 143 -9.61 18.74 -10.54
N VAL A 144 -10.08 18.96 -9.30
CA VAL A 144 -11.50 19.08 -8.94
C VAL A 144 -11.77 20.43 -8.30
N GLU A 145 -13.01 20.86 -8.32
CA GLU A 145 -13.42 22.14 -7.69
C GLU A 145 -13.43 22.05 -6.17
N SER A 146 -13.85 20.90 -5.64
CA SER A 146 -13.96 20.67 -4.19
C SER A 146 -13.73 19.20 -3.88
N VAL A 147 -12.70 18.90 -3.08
CA VAL A 147 -12.44 17.54 -2.55
C VAL A 147 -13.55 17.08 -1.61
N PRO A 148 -14.12 17.90 -0.70
CA PRO A 148 -15.25 17.50 0.13
C PRO A 148 -16.47 17.00 -0.63
N GLU A 149 -16.66 17.37 -1.89
CA GLU A 149 -17.79 16.89 -2.69
C GLU A 149 -17.59 15.50 -3.31
N LEU A 150 -16.42 14.88 -3.12
CA LEU A 150 -16.13 13.55 -3.63
C LEU A 150 -16.73 12.45 -2.74
N THR A 151 -17.16 11.37 -3.39
CA THR A 151 -17.70 10.17 -2.72
C THR A 151 -16.85 8.92 -2.95
N VAL A 152 -15.69 9.09 -3.62
CA VAL A 152 -14.85 7.99 -4.11
C VAL A 152 -13.43 8.00 -3.53
N ALA A 153 -13.20 8.79 -2.48
CA ALA A 153 -11.89 8.92 -1.85
C ALA A 153 -11.62 7.73 -0.92
N GLU A 154 -10.61 6.93 -1.23
CA GLU A 154 -10.18 5.76 -0.45
C GLU A 154 -9.10 6.13 0.58
N LYS A 155 -8.25 7.09 0.24
CA LYS A 155 -7.12 7.54 1.06
C LYS A 155 -6.82 9.01 0.78
N LEU A 156 -6.29 9.73 1.77
CA LEU A 156 -5.76 11.07 1.60
C LEU A 156 -4.24 11.06 1.79
N ILE A 157 -3.53 11.81 0.97
CA ILE A 157 -2.08 12.02 1.09
C ILE A 157 -1.85 13.51 1.29
N TYR A 158 -1.11 13.88 2.33
CA TYR A 158 -0.76 15.26 2.62
C TYR A 158 0.75 15.51 2.49
N TYR A 159 1.13 16.76 2.20
CA TYR A 159 2.51 17.13 1.89
C TYR A 159 2.93 18.36 2.68
N GLY A 160 4.12 18.33 3.28
CA GLY A 160 4.74 19.48 3.92
C GLY A 160 3.98 20.05 5.12
N ALA A 161 3.30 19.21 5.91
CA ALA A 161 2.59 19.67 7.10
C ALA A 161 3.52 20.45 8.07
N PRO A 162 3.01 21.46 8.77
CA PRO A 162 3.80 22.18 9.78
C PRO A 162 4.12 21.31 11.00
N LYS A 163 3.32 20.27 11.24
CA LYS A 163 3.46 19.28 12.32
C LYS A 163 4.08 17.98 11.79
N GLY A 164 4.75 17.23 12.67
CA GLY A 164 5.22 15.88 12.37
C GLY A 164 4.09 14.86 12.35
N LEU A 165 4.40 13.66 11.83
CA LEU A 165 3.44 12.59 11.62
C LEU A 165 2.65 12.22 12.89
N SER A 166 3.34 12.08 14.03
CA SER A 166 2.72 11.74 15.32
C SER A 166 1.74 12.79 15.82
N ASP A 167 2.05 14.08 15.59
CA ASP A 167 1.16 15.18 16.00
C ASP A 167 -0.09 15.22 15.11
N VAL A 168 0.07 15.02 13.79
CA VAL A 168 -1.06 14.90 12.86
C VAL A 168 -1.94 13.70 13.25
N ALA A 169 -1.35 12.55 13.56
CA ALA A 169 -2.11 11.40 14.02
C ALA A 169 -2.90 11.67 15.31
N ALA A 170 -2.28 12.33 16.28
CA ALA A 170 -2.94 12.73 17.52
C ALA A 170 -4.11 13.70 17.29
N ASP A 171 -3.94 14.67 16.40
CA ASP A 171 -5.00 15.63 16.06
C ASP A 171 -6.20 14.97 15.36
N LEU A 172 -5.94 14.02 14.45
CA LEU A 172 -6.99 13.31 13.69
C LEU A 172 -7.73 12.27 14.54
N GLY A 173 -7.07 11.71 15.56
CA GLY A 173 -7.62 10.73 16.49
C GLY A 173 -7.77 9.34 15.90
N ASP A 174 -8.24 8.40 16.72
CA ASP A 174 -8.26 6.95 16.44
C ASP A 174 -9.13 6.52 15.24
N ARG A 175 -9.94 7.43 14.71
CA ARG A 175 -10.75 7.18 13.51
C ARG A 175 -9.91 7.03 12.24
N PHE A 176 -8.69 7.54 12.27
CA PHE A 176 -7.78 7.56 11.13
C PHE A 176 -6.45 6.90 11.49
N SER A 177 -5.93 6.11 10.56
CA SER A 177 -4.54 5.69 10.57
C SER A 177 -3.71 6.69 9.79
N VAL A 178 -2.60 7.14 10.38
CA VAL A 178 -1.66 8.08 9.74
C VAL A 178 -0.31 7.40 9.66
N VAL A 179 0.13 7.13 8.44
CA VAL A 179 1.43 6.47 8.19
C VAL A 179 2.31 7.37 7.32
N ARG A 180 3.62 7.12 7.37
CA ARG A 180 4.57 7.86 6.55
C ARG A 180 4.29 7.61 5.06
N TYR A 181 4.32 8.69 4.27
CA TYR A 181 4.27 8.57 2.82
C TYR A 181 5.58 7.99 2.29
N SER A 182 5.47 6.90 1.54
CA SER A 182 6.64 6.12 1.08
C SER A 182 7.40 6.78 -0.07
N PHE A 183 6.82 7.78 -0.73
CA PHE A 183 7.43 8.47 -1.86
C PHE A 183 7.95 9.85 -1.45
N GLY A 184 9.25 10.09 -1.68
CA GLY A 184 9.86 11.40 -1.55
C GLY A 184 10.71 11.60 -0.29
N SER A 185 11.45 12.71 -0.25
CA SER A 185 12.43 13.07 0.77
C SER A 185 11.85 13.88 1.94
N MET A 186 10.56 14.16 1.95
CA MET A 186 9.91 15.13 2.86
C MET A 186 9.78 14.64 4.32
N GLY A 187 10.34 13.47 4.65
CA GLY A 187 10.45 12.97 6.01
C GLY A 187 9.10 12.71 6.70
N ASP A 188 8.96 13.14 7.95
CA ASP A 188 7.76 12.96 8.80
C ASP A 188 6.69 14.06 8.62
N ARG A 189 6.91 14.99 7.68
CA ARG A 189 5.96 16.07 7.34
C ARG A 189 5.01 15.68 6.19
N CYS A 190 5.14 14.48 5.66
CA CYS A 190 4.25 13.93 4.65
C CYS A 190 3.70 12.59 5.11
N GLY A 191 2.43 12.38 4.88
CA GLY A 191 1.79 11.14 5.32
C GLY A 191 0.58 10.77 4.51
N GLU A 192 0.15 9.54 4.74
CA GLU A 192 -1.07 8.95 4.21
C GLU A 192 -2.06 8.81 5.35
N VAL A 193 -3.30 9.20 5.10
CA VAL A 193 -4.42 9.06 6.03
C VAL A 193 -5.43 8.10 5.46
N THR A 194 -5.76 7.07 6.22
CA THR A 194 -6.79 6.08 5.88
C THR A 194 -7.81 5.99 7.00
N ASP A 195 -8.97 5.45 6.70
CA ASP A 195 -9.96 5.06 7.73
C ASP A 195 -9.39 3.88 8.51
N SER A 196 -9.21 4.01 9.83
CA SER A 196 -8.57 3.01 10.68
C SER A 196 -9.30 1.66 10.72
N ARG A 197 -10.54 1.60 10.27
CA ARG A 197 -11.32 0.37 10.16
C ARG A 197 -10.85 -0.55 9.03
N TYR A 198 -10.15 0.02 8.03
CA TYR A 198 -9.73 -0.71 6.82
C TYR A 198 -8.23 -0.71 6.72
N THR A 199 -7.66 -1.89 6.78
CA THR A 199 -6.21 -2.13 6.82
C THR A 199 -5.86 -3.26 5.86
N LYS A 200 -4.57 -3.46 5.61
CA LYS A 200 -4.11 -4.64 4.86
C LYS A 200 -4.70 -5.93 5.46
N ALA A 201 -4.75 -6.04 6.79
CA ALA A 201 -5.29 -7.20 7.50
C ALA A 201 -6.80 -7.40 7.24
N THR A 202 -7.61 -6.33 7.28
CA THR A 202 -9.04 -6.45 6.98
C THR A 202 -9.28 -6.83 5.52
N GLY A 203 -8.46 -6.31 4.58
CA GLY A 203 -8.51 -6.71 3.19
C GLY A 203 -8.16 -8.19 2.98
N MET A 204 -7.16 -8.72 3.72
CA MET A 204 -6.86 -10.16 3.74
C MET A 204 -8.07 -10.98 4.22
N ALA A 205 -8.77 -10.52 5.26
CA ALA A 205 -9.96 -11.19 5.76
C ALA A 205 -11.10 -11.23 4.73
N GLU A 206 -11.27 -10.16 3.93
CA GLU A 206 -12.21 -10.14 2.80
C GLU A 206 -11.86 -11.20 1.73
N ILE A 207 -10.57 -11.32 1.38
CA ILE A 207 -10.08 -12.37 0.47
C ILE A 207 -10.40 -13.75 1.03
N LEU A 208 -10.06 -14.02 2.29
CA LEU A 208 -10.32 -15.33 2.91
C LEU A 208 -11.82 -15.68 2.92
N ARG A 209 -12.68 -14.70 3.20
CA ARG A 209 -14.13 -14.89 3.15
C ARG A 209 -14.62 -15.24 1.74
N ARG A 210 -14.07 -14.59 0.69
CA ARG A 210 -14.42 -14.86 -0.71
C ARG A 210 -14.07 -16.30 -1.12
N PHE A 211 -12.96 -16.84 -0.60
CA PHE A 211 -12.48 -18.19 -0.92
C PHE A 211 -12.87 -19.26 0.11
N ASP A 212 -13.66 -18.93 1.12
CA ASP A 212 -13.97 -19.82 2.25
C ASP A 212 -12.72 -20.46 2.88
N ALA A 213 -11.67 -19.66 3.03
CA ALA A 213 -10.36 -20.11 3.44
C ALA A 213 -10.07 -19.78 4.92
N PRO A 214 -9.45 -20.71 5.66
CA PRO A 214 -9.11 -20.45 7.05
C PRO A 214 -7.87 -19.54 7.16
N ARG A 215 -7.84 -18.70 8.19
CA ARG A 215 -6.67 -17.86 8.52
C ARG A 215 -5.38 -18.70 8.65
N SER A 216 -5.47 -19.94 9.14
CA SER A 216 -4.32 -20.86 9.29
C SER A 216 -3.63 -21.23 7.95
N ALA A 217 -4.27 -20.93 6.82
CA ALA A 217 -3.66 -21.12 5.50
C ALA A 217 -2.91 -19.89 4.97
N THR A 218 -2.84 -18.79 5.72
CA THR A 218 -2.23 -17.54 5.25
C THR A 218 -0.75 -17.44 5.52
N ILE A 219 -0.03 -16.85 4.57
CA ILE A 219 1.36 -16.42 4.71
C ILE A 219 1.43 -14.97 4.19
N ALA A 220 2.08 -14.08 4.94
CA ALA A 220 2.29 -12.69 4.55
C ALA A 220 3.77 -12.38 4.37
N PHE A 221 4.08 -11.55 3.35
CA PHE A 221 5.44 -11.06 3.08
C PHE A 221 5.41 -9.54 2.99
N GLY A 222 6.30 -8.87 3.71
CA GLY A 222 6.40 -7.42 3.73
C GLY A 222 7.78 -6.92 4.16
N ASP A 223 7.98 -5.59 4.08
CA ASP A 223 9.22 -4.93 4.49
C ASP A 223 9.00 -3.61 5.26
N GLY A 224 7.81 -3.01 5.19
CA GLY A 224 7.49 -1.73 5.80
C GLY A 224 6.68 -1.80 7.10
N ASP A 225 6.64 -0.69 7.85
CA ASP A 225 5.81 -0.58 9.06
C ASP A 225 4.30 -0.68 8.75
N ASN A 226 3.88 -0.34 7.52
CA ASN A 226 2.52 -0.52 7.03
C ASN A 226 2.13 -1.99 6.80
N ASP A 227 3.06 -2.94 6.98
CA ASP A 227 2.83 -4.38 6.91
C ASP A 227 2.64 -5.03 8.29
N LEU A 228 2.84 -4.30 9.38
CA LEU A 228 2.75 -4.84 10.74
C LEU A 228 1.41 -5.53 11.00
N GLU A 229 0.30 -4.90 10.62
CA GLU A 229 -1.03 -5.47 10.80
C GLU A 229 -1.26 -6.72 9.93
N MET A 230 -0.70 -6.74 8.73
CA MET A 230 -0.72 -7.90 7.84
C MET A 230 0.08 -9.07 8.44
N MET A 231 1.24 -8.79 9.07
CA MET A 231 2.04 -9.80 9.77
C MET A 231 1.30 -10.39 10.97
N ASP A 232 0.69 -9.55 11.81
CA ASP A 232 -0.09 -9.99 12.97
C ASP A 232 -1.33 -10.81 12.56
N PHE A 233 -1.97 -10.42 11.48
CA PHE A 233 -3.14 -11.14 10.96
C PHE A 233 -2.77 -12.49 10.34
N ALA A 234 -1.66 -12.61 9.62
CA ALA A 234 -1.28 -13.85 8.95
C ALA A 234 -1.08 -15.00 9.95
N SER A 235 -1.24 -16.23 9.48
CA SER A 235 -0.84 -17.41 10.27
C SER A 235 0.68 -17.55 10.36
N PHE A 236 1.38 -17.01 9.36
CA PHE A 236 2.84 -16.96 9.31
C PHE A 236 3.29 -15.69 8.59
N GLY A 237 4.02 -14.84 9.28
CA GLY A 237 4.56 -13.59 8.76
C GLY A 237 6.04 -13.71 8.40
N VAL A 238 6.42 -13.22 7.21
CA VAL A 238 7.80 -13.20 6.72
C VAL A 238 8.21 -11.76 6.45
N ALA A 239 9.17 -11.24 7.18
CA ALA A 239 9.81 -9.95 6.90
C ALA A 239 10.98 -10.13 5.93
N MET A 240 11.07 -9.25 4.94
CA MET A 240 12.24 -9.17 4.08
C MET A 240 13.47 -8.68 4.85
N GLY A 241 14.69 -9.10 4.45
CA GLY A 241 15.93 -8.69 5.10
C GLY A 241 16.20 -7.18 5.08
N ASN A 242 15.71 -6.50 4.03
CA ASN A 242 15.71 -5.04 3.92
C ASN A 242 14.60 -4.36 4.73
N GLY A 243 13.74 -5.12 5.39
CA GLY A 243 12.59 -4.58 6.13
C GLY A 243 12.96 -3.76 7.35
N THR A 244 12.01 -2.97 7.86
CA THR A 244 12.19 -2.15 9.06
C THR A 244 12.50 -3.03 10.28
N GLN A 245 13.17 -2.44 11.26
CA GLN A 245 13.48 -3.16 12.50
C GLN A 245 12.20 -3.63 13.22
N ALA A 246 11.16 -2.81 13.20
CA ALA A 246 9.88 -3.13 13.83
C ALA A 246 9.23 -4.34 13.15
N LEU A 247 9.16 -4.36 11.81
CA LEU A 247 8.58 -5.49 11.08
C LEU A 247 9.38 -6.78 11.27
N ARG A 248 10.72 -6.70 11.19
CA ARG A 248 11.59 -7.87 11.42
C ARG A 248 11.46 -8.45 12.82
N ALA A 249 11.17 -7.61 13.82
CA ALA A 249 10.95 -8.06 15.20
C ALA A 249 9.55 -8.68 15.40
N ALA A 250 8.56 -8.30 14.60
CA ALA A 250 7.18 -8.80 14.66
C ALA A 250 6.95 -10.08 13.84
N ALA A 251 7.78 -10.33 12.82
CA ALA A 251 7.61 -11.46 11.91
C ALA A 251 8.05 -12.80 12.54
N ASP A 252 7.38 -13.89 12.12
CA ASP A 252 7.76 -15.26 12.49
C ASP A 252 9.10 -15.68 11.87
N MET A 253 9.43 -15.12 10.71
CA MET A 253 10.67 -15.36 9.99
C MET A 253 11.19 -14.08 9.35
N VAL A 254 12.51 -13.87 9.42
CA VAL A 254 13.20 -12.90 8.59
C VAL A 254 13.93 -13.66 7.48
N THR A 255 13.69 -13.29 6.24
CA THR A 255 14.41 -13.82 5.06
C THR A 255 15.56 -12.93 4.67
N ASP A 256 16.25 -13.25 3.56
CA ASP A 256 17.32 -12.41 3.02
C ASP A 256 16.78 -11.11 2.41
N ASP A 257 17.69 -10.18 2.11
CA ASP A 257 17.39 -8.94 1.39
C ASP A 257 16.75 -9.23 0.02
N ILE A 258 15.87 -8.33 -0.44
CA ILE A 258 15.19 -8.45 -1.75
C ILE A 258 16.19 -8.67 -2.89
N ASN A 259 17.38 -8.03 -2.85
CA ASN A 259 18.42 -8.17 -3.85
C ASN A 259 19.31 -9.42 -3.62
N SER A 260 19.07 -10.17 -2.56
CA SER A 260 19.77 -11.41 -2.20
C SER A 260 18.88 -12.65 -2.34
N ASN A 261 17.93 -12.63 -3.28
CA ASN A 261 16.94 -13.70 -3.51
C ASN A 261 16.02 -13.98 -2.29
N GLY A 262 15.75 -12.97 -1.44
CA GLY A 262 15.03 -13.14 -0.19
C GLY A 262 13.68 -13.84 -0.36
N LEU A 263 12.88 -13.44 -1.35
CA LEU A 263 11.58 -14.06 -1.61
C LEU A 263 11.72 -15.54 -2.01
N TYR A 264 12.60 -15.84 -2.95
CA TYR A 264 12.87 -17.21 -3.39
C TYR A 264 13.32 -18.11 -2.23
N ASN A 265 14.27 -17.64 -1.43
CA ASN A 265 14.81 -18.38 -0.29
C ASN A 265 13.73 -18.68 0.76
N ALA A 266 12.85 -17.71 1.03
CA ALA A 266 11.72 -17.90 1.93
C ALA A 266 10.71 -18.93 1.39
N PHE A 267 10.33 -18.83 0.12
CA PHE A 267 9.41 -19.79 -0.51
C PHE A 267 9.95 -21.21 -0.44
N LYS A 268 11.24 -21.39 -0.72
CA LYS A 268 11.90 -22.68 -0.61
C LYS A 268 11.93 -23.21 0.84
N LYS A 269 12.28 -22.34 1.80
CA LYS A 269 12.34 -22.72 3.22
C LYS A 269 10.97 -23.10 3.78
N LEU A 270 9.91 -22.48 3.29
CA LEU A 270 8.53 -22.76 3.68
C LEU A 270 7.91 -23.95 2.91
N GLY A 271 8.65 -24.53 1.97
CA GLY A 271 8.17 -25.66 1.16
C GLY A 271 7.03 -25.27 0.21
N LEU A 272 6.99 -24.01 -0.24
CA LEU A 272 6.01 -23.53 -1.23
C LEU A 272 6.42 -23.87 -2.67
N ILE A 273 7.74 -24.08 -2.84
CA ILE A 273 8.38 -24.45 -4.12
C ILE A 273 9.37 -25.57 -3.93
#